data_9534ffd1125dc8cb03e866268a350e44
#
_entry.id   9534ffd1125dc8cb03e866268a350e44
#
_cell.length_a   1.000
_cell.length_b   1.000
_cell.length_c   1.000
_cell.angle_alpha   90.00
_cell.angle_beta   90.00
_cell.angle_gamma   90.00
#
_symmetry.space_group_name_H-M   'P 1'
#
loop_
_entity.id
_entity.type
_entity.pdbx_description
1 polymer ?
#
loop_
_entity_poly.entity_id
_entity_poly.type
_entity_poly.pdbx_seq_one_letter_code
_entity_poly.pdbx_strand_id
1 'polypeptide(L)'
;MNTDQRPDLRRGGESKLVLKAETERIIGLAFEVLNEIGHGLNEKIYENALTVLFKLSSITFDQQRRFPVFFRGVEVGDFIPDLIVFGSVITDPKVIDRITDHERGKMLNYLRVTKLRVGLILNFKHARLEWERIVM
;
A
#
# COMPACT_ATOMS: atom_id res chain seq x y z
N MET A 1 -4.28 -12.72 8.93
CA MET A 1 -4.41 -12.84 8.98
C MET A 1 -4.45 -12.76 9.20
N ASN A 2 -4.32 -12.15 8.75
CA ASN A 2 -4.23 -11.93 8.73
C ASN A 2 -4.55 -11.80 8.76
N THR A 3 -4.68 -11.55 8.54
CA THR A 3 -4.75 -11.42 8.48
C THR A 3 -5.06 -11.93 8.35
N ASP A 4 -5.24 -11.89 8.13
CA ASP A 4 -5.45 -12.41 7.83
C ASP A 4 -5.96 -13.01 8.02
N GLN A 5 -6.51 -12.95 7.87
CA GLN A 5 -7.01 -13.48 7.92
C GLN A 5 -7.52 -14.33 7.63
N ARG A 6 -7.95 -14.57 7.03
CA ARG A 6 -8.59 -15.47 6.62
C ARG A 6 -8.38 -16.55 6.38
N PRO A 7 -8.52 -17.33 6.24
CA PRO A 7 -8.31 -18.41 5.89
C PRO A 7 -8.48 -19.19 5.29
N ASP A 8 -8.76 -19.43 4.89
CA ASP A 8 -8.78 -20.38 4.15
C ASP A 8 -7.79 -21.23 4.39
N LEU A 9 -7.73 -21.77 5.17
CA LEU A 9 -6.95 -22.36 5.34
C LEU A 9 -5.86 -22.80 4.57
N ARG A 10 -5.76 -23.62 3.78
CA ARG A 10 -4.74 -23.70 2.86
C ARG A 10 -4.55 -22.38 2.15
N ARG A 11 -5.58 -21.63 2.02
CA ARG A 11 -5.50 -20.34 1.45
C ARG A 11 -4.90 -19.32 2.36
N GLY A 12 -4.91 -19.51 3.63
CA GLY A 12 -4.19 -18.68 4.56
C GLY A 12 -2.71 -18.64 4.25
N GLY A 13 -2.15 -19.80 3.88
CA GLY A 13 -0.76 -19.89 3.47
C GLY A 13 -0.48 -19.14 2.18
N GLU A 14 -1.35 -19.27 1.20
CA GLU A 14 -1.23 -18.53 -0.04
C GLU A 14 -1.23 -17.03 0.19
N SER A 15 -2.16 -16.53 1.01
CA SER A 15 -2.26 -15.11 1.31
C SER A 15 -0.97 -14.56 1.90
N LYS A 16 -0.33 -15.33 2.78
CA LYS A 16 0.93 -14.91 3.41
C LYS A 16 2.05 -14.82 2.41
N LEU A 17 2.03 -15.63 1.36
CA LEU A 17 3.11 -15.71 0.39
C LEU A 17 2.91 -14.78 -0.81
N VAL A 18 1.68 -14.27 -1.02
CA VAL A 18 1.39 -13.42 -2.18
C VAL A 18 2.23 -12.15 -2.11
N LEU A 19 3.11 -11.97 -3.10
CA LEU A 19 3.96 -10.79 -3.24
C LEU A 19 4.77 -10.48 -1.98
N LYS A 20 5.22 -11.53 -1.27
CA LYS A 20 5.96 -11.36 -0.02
C LYS A 20 7.26 -10.61 -0.24
N ALA A 21 8.04 -11.01 -1.24
CA ALA A 21 9.32 -10.35 -1.53
C ALA A 21 9.13 -8.90 -1.90
N GLU A 22 8.11 -8.62 -2.71
CA GLU A 22 7.79 -7.26 -3.15
C GLU A 22 7.40 -6.37 -1.97
N THR A 23 6.50 -6.85 -1.11
CA THR A 23 6.07 -6.05 0.04
C THR A 23 7.21 -5.84 1.03
N GLU A 24 8.06 -6.85 1.27
CA GLU A 24 9.22 -6.70 2.15
C GLU A 24 10.20 -5.67 1.61
N ARG A 25 10.39 -5.65 0.29
CA ARG A 25 11.27 -4.67 -0.35
C ARG A 25 10.76 -3.25 -0.14
N ILE A 26 9.45 -3.03 -0.35
CA ILE A 26 8.82 -1.73 -0.17
C ILE A 26 8.95 -1.28 1.28
N ILE A 27 8.66 -2.17 2.23
CA ILE A 27 8.75 -1.85 3.65
C ILE A 27 10.18 -1.46 4.03
N GLY A 28 11.17 -2.19 3.51
CA GLY A 28 12.57 -1.87 3.75
C GLY A 28 12.94 -0.47 3.28
N LEU A 29 12.44 -0.08 2.10
CA LEU A 29 12.67 1.27 1.58
C LEU A 29 11.94 2.32 2.41
N ALA A 30 10.76 2.00 2.93
CA ALA A 30 10.03 2.90 3.82
C ALA A 30 10.83 3.16 5.10
N PHE A 31 11.49 2.15 5.66
CA PHE A 31 12.38 2.34 6.80
C PHE A 31 13.52 3.28 6.46
N GLU A 32 14.11 3.16 5.27
CA GLU A 32 15.18 4.06 4.85
C GLU A 32 14.70 5.51 4.78
N VAL A 33 13.51 5.73 4.19
CA VAL A 33 12.92 7.07 4.12
C VAL A 33 12.75 7.63 5.53
N LEU A 34 12.12 6.86 6.42
CA LEU A 34 11.85 7.31 7.78
C LEU A 34 13.14 7.66 8.52
N ASN A 35 14.18 6.83 8.37
CA ASN A 35 15.45 7.03 9.05
C ASN A 35 16.18 8.27 8.55
N GLU A 36 16.05 8.59 7.26
CA GLU A 36 16.81 9.71 6.68
C GLU A 36 16.13 11.05 6.85
N ILE A 37 14.80 11.12 6.67
CA ILE A 37 14.11 12.41 6.73
C ILE A 37 13.25 12.60 7.97
N GLY A 38 13.09 11.58 8.81
CA GLY A 38 12.34 11.71 10.05
C GLY A 38 10.84 11.52 9.86
N HIS A 39 10.12 11.61 10.98
CA HIS A 39 8.68 11.31 11.02
C HIS A 39 7.84 12.57 11.13
N GLY A 40 6.54 12.44 10.86
CA GLY A 40 5.55 13.46 11.14
C GLY A 40 5.51 14.61 10.13
N LEU A 41 6.19 14.48 8.99
CA LEU A 41 6.14 15.47 7.93
C LEU A 41 4.87 15.26 7.09
N ASN A 42 4.69 16.10 6.07
CA ASN A 42 3.54 16.02 5.18
C ASN A 42 3.56 14.71 4.40
N GLU A 43 2.38 14.11 4.23
CA GLU A 43 2.20 12.82 3.57
C GLU A 43 2.84 12.75 2.18
N LYS A 44 2.69 13.83 1.40
CA LYS A 44 3.22 13.90 0.05
C LYS A 44 4.75 13.81 0.02
N ILE A 45 5.40 14.27 1.07
CA ILE A 45 6.85 14.18 1.18
C ILE A 45 7.29 12.71 1.19
N TYR A 46 6.59 11.88 1.96
CA TYR A 46 6.91 10.44 2.03
C TYR A 46 6.62 9.72 0.72
N GLU A 47 5.50 10.05 0.10
CA GLU A 47 5.17 9.50 -1.22
C GLU A 47 6.29 9.80 -2.20
N ASN A 48 6.73 11.05 -2.29
CA ASN A 48 7.76 11.46 -3.22
C ASN A 48 9.13 10.87 -2.87
N ALA A 49 9.46 10.77 -1.58
CA ALA A 49 10.72 10.16 -1.16
C ALA A 49 10.79 8.69 -1.56
N LEU A 50 9.68 7.97 -1.43
CA LEU A 50 9.61 6.58 -1.89
C LEU A 50 9.88 6.46 -3.38
N THR A 51 9.32 7.38 -4.19
CA THR A 51 9.56 7.33 -5.65
C THR A 51 11.03 7.54 -5.99
N VAL A 52 11.73 8.36 -5.22
CA VAL A 52 13.18 8.55 -5.41
C VAL A 52 13.91 7.21 -5.21
N LEU A 53 13.60 6.51 -4.11
CA LEU A 53 14.23 5.21 -3.85
C LEU A 53 13.83 4.16 -4.87
N PHE A 54 12.57 4.16 -5.33
CA PHE A 54 12.14 3.22 -6.37
C PHE A 54 12.95 3.42 -7.66
N LYS A 55 13.15 4.68 -8.07
CA LYS A 55 13.94 4.97 -9.25
C LYS A 55 15.39 4.52 -9.08
N LEU A 56 15.99 4.84 -7.94
CA LEU A 56 17.38 4.46 -7.66
C LEU A 56 17.55 2.95 -7.60
N SER A 57 16.52 2.22 -7.22
CA SER A 57 16.55 0.76 -7.10
C SER A 57 16.02 0.04 -8.33
N SER A 58 15.70 0.77 -9.39
CA SER A 58 15.10 0.23 -10.62
C SER A 58 13.81 -0.56 -10.38
N ILE A 59 13.00 -0.07 -9.45
CA ILE A 59 11.69 -0.65 -9.14
C ILE A 59 10.63 0.10 -9.94
N THR A 60 9.81 -0.64 -10.70
CA THR A 60 8.72 -0.02 -11.47
C THR A 60 7.61 0.43 -10.55
N PHE A 61 7.04 1.59 -10.85
CA PHE A 61 5.91 2.12 -10.10
C PHE A 61 5.10 3.08 -10.97
N ASP A 62 3.82 3.25 -10.60
CA ASP A 62 2.95 4.27 -11.16
C ASP A 62 2.54 5.19 -10.02
N GLN A 63 2.65 6.49 -10.22
CA GLN A 63 2.21 7.49 -9.25
C GLN A 63 0.94 8.14 -9.76
N GLN A 64 -0.13 8.16 -8.93
CA GLN A 64 -1.40 8.81 -9.25
C GLN A 64 -2.08 8.24 -10.50
N ARG A 65 -2.01 6.94 -10.69
CA ARG A 65 -2.67 6.28 -11.81
C ARG A 65 -4.18 6.20 -11.56
N ARG A 66 -4.98 6.56 -12.56
CA ARG A 66 -6.42 6.60 -12.44
C ARG A 66 -7.05 5.23 -12.73
N PHE A 67 -7.97 4.78 -11.88
CA PHE A 67 -8.78 3.58 -12.07
C PHE A 67 -10.26 3.98 -12.09
N PRO A 68 -10.98 3.74 -13.19
CA PRO A 68 -12.41 4.04 -13.23
C PRO A 68 -13.19 3.06 -12.34
N VAL A 69 -14.25 3.56 -11.71
CA VAL A 69 -15.14 2.75 -10.86
C VAL A 69 -16.46 2.61 -11.60
N PHE A 70 -16.92 1.39 -11.79
CA PHE A 70 -18.15 1.09 -12.51
C PHE A 70 -19.20 0.52 -11.56
N PHE A 71 -20.44 0.94 -11.74
CA PHE A 71 -21.60 0.36 -11.09
C PHE A 71 -22.60 -0.04 -12.16
N ARG A 72 -22.90 -1.33 -12.24
CA ARG A 72 -23.82 -1.89 -13.24
C ARG A 72 -23.49 -1.41 -14.66
N GLY A 73 -22.21 -1.42 -14.99
CA GLY A 73 -21.74 -1.08 -16.33
C GLY A 73 -21.59 0.41 -16.61
N VAL A 74 -21.90 1.27 -15.64
CA VAL A 74 -21.82 2.73 -15.82
C VAL A 74 -20.67 3.26 -14.97
N GLU A 75 -19.82 4.09 -15.55
CA GLU A 75 -18.74 4.72 -14.80
C GLU A 75 -19.34 5.77 -13.86
N VAL A 76 -19.12 5.58 -12.55
CA VAL A 76 -19.68 6.45 -11.51
C VAL A 76 -18.63 7.31 -10.83
N GLY A 77 -17.36 7.12 -11.14
CA GLY A 77 -16.27 7.90 -10.56
C GLY A 77 -14.94 7.21 -10.82
N ASP A 78 -13.91 7.66 -10.13
CA ASP A 78 -12.60 7.03 -10.24
C ASP A 78 -11.91 6.96 -8.87
N PHE A 79 -10.91 6.09 -8.81
CA PHE A 79 -10.00 5.97 -7.68
C PHE A 79 -8.59 6.19 -8.21
N ILE A 80 -7.81 7.03 -7.48
CA ILE A 80 -6.44 7.35 -7.86
C ILE A 80 -5.55 7.01 -6.67
N PRO A 81 -4.96 5.82 -6.64
CA PRO A 81 -4.03 5.46 -5.57
C PRO A 81 -2.75 6.30 -5.66
N ASP A 82 -2.12 6.55 -4.52
CA ASP A 82 -0.87 7.31 -4.52
C ASP A 82 0.20 6.58 -5.33
N LEU A 83 0.39 5.30 -5.06
CA LEU A 83 1.45 4.51 -5.69
C LEU A 83 0.96 3.10 -5.97
N ILE A 84 1.32 2.59 -7.14
CA ILE A 84 1.24 1.16 -7.46
C ILE A 84 2.67 0.73 -7.74
N VAL A 85 3.19 -0.20 -6.95
CA VAL A 85 4.58 -0.62 -7.01
C VAL A 85 4.67 -2.03 -7.56
N PHE A 86 5.66 -2.29 -8.40
CA PHE A 86 5.82 -3.58 -9.10
C PHE A 86 4.61 -3.92 -9.98
N GLY A 87 3.79 -2.93 -10.33
CA GLY A 87 2.54 -3.16 -11.07
C GLY A 87 1.49 -3.93 -10.28
N SER A 88 1.70 -4.19 -8.99
CA SER A 88 0.87 -5.16 -8.26
C SER A 88 0.56 -4.80 -6.82
N VAL A 89 1.27 -3.86 -6.19
CA VAL A 89 1.05 -3.53 -4.78
C VAL A 89 0.59 -2.09 -4.65
N ILE A 90 -0.63 -1.89 -4.15
CA ILE A 90 -1.10 -0.54 -3.81
C ILE A 90 -0.33 -0.13 -2.56
N THR A 91 0.39 0.97 -2.64
CA THR A 91 1.20 1.47 -1.53
C THR A 91 0.68 2.84 -1.11
N ASP A 92 0.25 2.93 0.14
CA ASP A 92 -0.47 4.08 0.67
C ASP A 92 0.29 4.68 1.85
N PRO A 93 1.11 5.72 1.62
CA PRO A 93 1.77 6.42 2.73
C PRO A 93 0.76 7.26 3.50
N LYS A 94 0.86 7.24 4.82
CA LYS A 94 -0.03 7.94 5.74
C LYS A 94 0.77 8.68 6.80
N VAL A 95 0.16 9.71 7.37
CA VAL A 95 0.67 10.41 8.55
C VAL A 95 -0.53 10.57 9.50
N ILE A 96 -0.82 9.52 10.25
CA ILE A 96 -2.01 9.41 11.12
C ILE A 96 -1.59 8.87 12.47
N ASP A 97 -2.45 9.02 13.49
CA ASP A 97 -2.12 8.54 14.84
C ASP A 97 -1.85 7.03 14.84
N ARG A 98 -2.69 6.28 14.18
CA ARG A 98 -2.49 4.83 14.04
C ARG A 98 -3.39 4.32 12.90
N ILE A 99 -3.01 3.18 12.36
CA ILE A 99 -3.82 2.48 11.35
C ILE A 99 -5.03 1.87 12.06
N THR A 100 -6.23 2.13 11.54
CA THR A 100 -7.48 1.64 12.11
C THR A 100 -8.26 0.87 11.05
N ASP A 101 -9.42 0.34 11.45
CA ASP A 101 -10.33 -0.34 10.51
C ASP A 101 -10.78 0.58 9.39
N HIS A 102 -10.77 1.89 9.61
CA HIS A 102 -11.10 2.84 8.55
C HIS A 102 -10.13 2.71 7.37
N GLU A 103 -8.82 2.72 7.64
CA GLU A 103 -7.81 2.57 6.59
C GLU A 103 -7.84 1.17 5.99
N ARG A 104 -8.03 0.15 6.81
CA ARG A 104 -8.10 -1.24 6.33
C ARG A 104 -9.27 -1.46 5.40
N GLY A 105 -10.45 -0.94 5.77
CA GLY A 105 -11.66 -1.06 4.95
C GLY A 105 -11.52 -0.33 3.62
N LYS A 106 -10.91 0.86 3.65
CA LYS A 106 -10.66 1.61 2.41
C LYS A 106 -9.71 0.85 1.50
N MET A 107 -8.64 0.28 2.06
CA MET A 107 -7.69 -0.49 1.24
C MET A 107 -8.38 -1.70 0.59
N LEU A 108 -9.25 -2.39 1.31
CA LEU A 108 -10.00 -3.51 0.72
C LEU A 108 -10.85 -3.05 -0.47
N ASN A 109 -11.50 -1.88 -0.36
CA ASN A 109 -12.27 -1.32 -1.47
C ASN A 109 -11.37 -0.97 -2.65
N TYR A 110 -10.18 -0.42 -2.37
CA TYR A 110 -9.22 -0.11 -3.43
C TYR A 110 -8.78 -1.37 -4.16
N LEU A 111 -8.55 -2.45 -3.44
CA LEU A 111 -8.19 -3.73 -4.05
C LEU A 111 -9.32 -4.27 -4.93
N ARG A 112 -10.59 -4.09 -4.50
CA ARG A 112 -11.73 -4.49 -5.33
C ARG A 112 -11.78 -3.71 -6.64
N VAL A 113 -11.60 -2.41 -6.57
CA VAL A 113 -11.68 -1.53 -7.74
C VAL A 113 -10.56 -1.82 -8.72
N THR A 114 -9.33 -2.01 -8.23
CA THR A 114 -8.16 -2.18 -9.09
C THR A 114 -7.96 -3.62 -9.54
N LYS A 115 -8.62 -4.58 -8.89
CA LYS A 115 -8.41 -6.02 -9.10
C LYS A 115 -7.01 -6.48 -8.68
N LEU A 116 -6.30 -5.66 -7.92
CA LEU A 116 -5.04 -6.06 -7.33
C LEU A 116 -5.29 -6.82 -6.03
N ARG A 117 -4.32 -7.59 -5.58
CA ARG A 117 -4.51 -8.48 -4.45
C ARG A 117 -3.86 -8.01 -3.16
N VAL A 118 -2.88 -7.11 -3.23
CA VAL A 118 -2.09 -6.72 -2.06
C VAL A 118 -1.99 -5.22 -1.96
N GLY A 119 -2.22 -4.73 -0.75
CA GLY A 119 -2.00 -3.34 -0.41
C GLY A 119 -1.09 -3.21 0.80
N LEU A 120 -0.33 -2.13 0.85
CA LEU A 120 0.51 -1.76 1.99
C LEU A 120 0.09 -0.39 2.48
N ILE A 121 -0.17 -0.29 3.78
CA ILE A 121 -0.37 0.98 4.45
C ILE A 121 0.91 1.25 5.22
N LEU A 122 1.54 2.42 4.97
CA LEU A 122 2.81 2.80 5.59
C LEU A 122 2.59 4.10 6.36
N ASN A 123 2.64 4.05 7.67
CA ASN A 123 2.36 5.22 8.50
C ASN A 123 3.66 5.82 9.05
N PHE A 124 3.95 7.04 8.61
CA PHE A 124 5.17 7.78 8.95
C PHE A 124 4.96 8.81 10.06
N LYS A 125 3.87 8.74 10.79
CA LYS A 125 3.55 9.74 11.82
C LYS A 125 4.57 9.74 12.97
N HIS A 126 5.05 8.56 13.37
CA HIS A 126 5.86 8.38 14.56
C HIS A 126 7.28 7.96 14.22
N ALA A 127 8.19 8.06 15.19
CA ALA A 127 9.58 7.67 15.00
C ALA A 127 9.73 6.21 14.59
N ARG A 128 8.75 5.39 14.94
CA ARG A 128 8.73 3.98 14.56
C ARG A 128 7.72 3.79 13.44
N LEU A 129 8.12 3.18 12.35
CA LEU A 129 7.23 2.90 11.22
C LEU A 129 6.13 1.92 11.64
N GLU A 130 4.89 2.31 11.43
CA GLU A 130 3.75 1.42 11.56
C GLU A 130 3.32 1.03 10.14
N TRP A 131 3.13 -0.26 9.90
CA TRP A 131 2.71 -0.70 8.57
C TRP A 131 1.77 -1.89 8.67
N GLU A 132 0.92 -2.04 7.67
CA GLU A 132 0.06 -3.21 7.56
C GLU A 132 -0.02 -3.65 6.11
N ARG A 133 -0.01 -4.96 5.94
CA ARG A 133 -0.17 -5.62 4.66
C ARG A 133 -1.58 -6.18 4.59
N ILE A 134 -2.33 -5.75 3.59
CA ILE A 134 -3.72 -6.17 3.39
C ILE A 134 -3.78 -7.05 2.15
N VAL A 135 -4.38 -8.21 2.26
CA VAL A 135 -4.49 -9.17 1.15
C VAL A 135 -5.95 -9.47 0.88
N MET A 136 -6.32 -9.48 -0.38
CA MET A 136 -7.67 -9.82 -0.79
C MET A 136 -7.69 -11.08 -1.66
#